data_371d55019519cf9f099deac8ac582fda
#
_entry.id   371d55019519cf9f099deac8ac582fda
#
_cell.length_a   1.000
_cell.length_b   1.000
_cell.length_c   1.000
_cell.angle_alpha   90.00
_cell.angle_beta   90.00
_cell.angle_gamma   90.00
#
_symmetry.space_group_name_H-M   'P 1'
#
loop_
_entity.id
_entity.type
_entity.pdbx_description
1 polymer ?
#
loop_
_entity_poly.entity_id
_entity_poly.type
_entity_poly.pdbx_seq_one_letter_code
_entity_poly.pdbx_strand_id
1 'polypeptide(L)'
;LLTQFSYANWCGNKFQKTLRKKEALVYLNQMLNQIEFLKPRTVIPFASYIYFCHEENFYHNDCINKISLVYKTIKNKTNADCNVLYPGDTWEIGELYNSAKSIKNYDKDYDSLTKRILKKSKKIPINVLINSANKYKNDLKKRNWIFPLKILKLFGYLRATKIYLTDHKQTLLFSFSSGISLDNFPISDSDIHLSSESLLYCFNYLWGVGTLAINARFMTSNNGSLPLSIYQLGLLIFESIASEE
;
A
#
# COMPACT_ATOMS: atom_id res chain seq x y z
N LEU A 1 -15.69 -14.69 13.14
CA LEU A 1 -14.44 -13.97 12.88
C LEU A 1 -14.46 -13.34 11.49
N LEU A 2 -14.26 -12.02 11.41
CA LEU A 2 -13.95 -11.34 10.16
C LEU A 2 -12.44 -11.17 10.11
N THR A 3 -11.78 -11.59 9.02
CA THR A 3 -10.32 -11.56 8.92
C THR A 3 -9.84 -11.31 7.50
N GLN A 4 -8.70 -10.64 7.38
CA GLN A 4 -8.01 -10.43 6.11
C GLN A 4 -7.37 -11.71 5.61
N PHE A 5 -7.25 -11.85 4.29
CA PHE A 5 -6.71 -13.05 3.66
C PHE A 5 -5.70 -12.78 2.54
N SER A 6 -5.50 -11.54 2.17
CA SER A 6 -4.56 -11.15 1.11
C SER A 6 -3.97 -9.77 1.38
N TYR A 7 -2.83 -9.48 0.77
CA TYR A 7 -2.21 -8.17 0.87
C TYR A 7 -2.98 -7.11 0.07
N ALA A 8 -2.91 -5.87 0.56
CA ALA A 8 -3.46 -4.67 -0.06
C ALA A 8 -2.46 -3.51 0.01
N ASN A 9 -1.17 -3.80 -0.09
CA ASN A 9 -0.05 -2.86 0.04
C ASN A 9 1.06 -3.19 -0.95
N TRP A 10 2.03 -2.30 -1.06
CA TRP A 10 3.25 -2.57 -1.81
C TRP A 10 4.02 -3.74 -1.18
N CYS A 11 4.37 -4.73 -1.98
CA CYS A 11 5.11 -5.91 -1.58
C CYS A 11 6.12 -6.36 -2.65
N GLY A 12 6.81 -5.39 -3.21
CA GLY A 12 7.87 -5.60 -4.20
C GLY A 12 7.59 -4.96 -5.56
N ASN A 13 8.66 -4.71 -6.30
CA ASN A 13 8.62 -4.16 -7.64
C ASN A 13 8.03 -5.15 -8.67
N LYS A 14 7.73 -4.67 -9.87
CA LYS A 14 7.12 -5.46 -10.95
C LYS A 14 7.86 -6.78 -11.23
N PHE A 15 9.19 -6.78 -11.21
CA PHE A 15 10.02 -7.96 -11.45
C PHE A 15 10.21 -8.86 -10.22
N GLN A 16 9.73 -8.47 -9.04
CA GLN A 16 9.92 -9.21 -7.78
C GLN A 16 8.69 -10.05 -7.41
N LYS A 17 8.18 -10.85 -8.34
CA LYS A 17 6.99 -11.70 -8.15
C LYS A 17 7.11 -12.65 -6.95
N THR A 18 8.31 -13.13 -6.66
CA THR A 18 8.56 -14.03 -5.52
C THR A 18 8.25 -13.37 -4.18
N LEU A 19 8.56 -12.06 -4.03
CA LEU A 19 8.20 -11.32 -2.81
C LEU A 19 6.69 -11.21 -2.66
N ARG A 20 5.96 -10.89 -3.73
CA ARG A 20 4.49 -10.83 -3.69
C ARG A 20 3.85 -12.17 -3.35
N LYS A 21 4.39 -13.28 -3.87
CA LYS A 21 3.93 -14.63 -3.49
C LYS A 21 4.17 -14.91 -2.01
N LYS A 22 5.35 -14.53 -1.50
CA LYS A 22 5.69 -14.69 -0.08
C LYS A 22 4.72 -13.90 0.80
N GLU A 23 4.44 -12.65 0.43
CA GLU A 23 3.52 -11.79 1.17
C GLU A 23 2.09 -12.36 1.17
N ALA A 24 1.60 -12.84 0.03
CA ALA A 24 0.30 -13.50 -0.06
C ALA A 24 0.20 -14.69 0.91
N LEU A 25 1.25 -15.50 1.03
CA LEU A 25 1.31 -16.61 1.99
C LEU A 25 1.35 -16.14 3.44
N VAL A 26 2.03 -15.02 3.74
CA VAL A 26 2.04 -14.43 5.09
C VAL A 26 0.61 -14.10 5.54
N TYR A 27 -0.17 -13.40 4.71
CA TYR A 27 -1.56 -13.07 5.05
C TYR A 27 -2.44 -14.32 5.21
N LEU A 28 -2.27 -15.32 4.33
CA LEU A 28 -3.02 -16.57 4.42
C LEU A 28 -2.70 -17.32 5.73
N ASN A 29 -1.43 -17.38 6.12
CA ASN A 29 -1.01 -18.03 7.36
C ASN A 29 -1.46 -17.23 8.59
N GLN A 30 -1.41 -15.90 8.57
CA GLN A 30 -1.95 -15.06 9.65
C GLN A 30 -3.44 -15.32 9.87
N MET A 31 -4.22 -15.42 8.80
CA MET A 31 -5.65 -15.79 8.87
C MET A 31 -5.82 -17.16 9.54
N LEU A 32 -5.06 -18.18 9.13
CA LEU A 32 -5.15 -19.53 9.69
C LEU A 32 -4.77 -19.54 11.18
N ASN A 33 -3.70 -18.83 11.57
CA ASN A 33 -3.28 -18.70 12.96
C ASN A 33 -4.36 -18.01 13.83
N GLN A 34 -5.05 -16.98 13.28
CA GLN A 34 -6.17 -16.33 13.97
C GLN A 34 -7.34 -17.31 14.16
N ILE A 35 -7.65 -18.13 13.16
CA ILE A 35 -8.71 -19.14 13.26
C ILE A 35 -8.35 -20.20 14.30
N GLU A 36 -7.12 -20.68 14.30
CA GLU A 36 -6.64 -21.68 15.26
C GLU A 36 -6.67 -21.15 16.69
N PHE A 37 -6.22 -19.91 16.90
CA PHE A 37 -6.16 -19.29 18.22
C PHE A 37 -7.55 -18.96 18.77
N LEU A 38 -8.40 -18.33 17.96
CA LEU A 38 -9.72 -17.83 18.38
C LEU A 38 -10.81 -18.91 18.33
N LYS A 39 -10.60 -20.00 17.58
CA LYS A 39 -11.54 -21.10 17.37
C LYS A 39 -12.97 -20.64 17.07
N PRO A 40 -13.16 -19.72 16.09
CA PRO A 40 -14.49 -19.22 15.77
C PRO A 40 -15.34 -20.33 15.16
N ARG A 41 -16.66 -20.32 15.44
CA ARG A 41 -17.61 -21.20 14.76
C ARG A 41 -17.67 -20.86 13.25
N THR A 42 -17.70 -19.58 12.91
CA THR A 42 -17.82 -19.10 11.53
C THR A 42 -16.74 -18.07 11.22
N VAL A 43 -16.12 -18.20 10.04
CA VAL A 43 -15.14 -17.26 9.47
C VAL A 43 -15.76 -16.59 8.26
N ILE A 44 -15.66 -15.28 8.20
CA ILE A 44 -16.00 -14.46 7.03
C ILE A 44 -14.71 -13.82 6.54
N PRO A 45 -14.14 -14.27 5.40
CA PRO A 45 -13.03 -13.59 4.77
C PRO A 45 -13.44 -12.16 4.41
N PHE A 46 -12.65 -11.16 4.86
CA PHE A 46 -13.03 -9.75 4.84
C PHE A 46 -11.85 -8.86 4.46
N ALA A 47 -12.15 -7.63 3.99
CA ALA A 47 -11.20 -6.53 3.74
C ALA A 47 -10.01 -6.83 2.79
N SER A 48 -10.06 -7.89 1.99
CA SER A 48 -9.03 -8.22 0.98
C SER A 48 -9.61 -8.37 -0.44
N TYR A 49 -10.83 -7.94 -0.65
CA TYR A 49 -11.50 -7.92 -1.95
C TYR A 49 -11.14 -6.65 -2.73
N ILE A 50 -9.86 -6.49 -3.00
CA ILE A 50 -9.32 -5.33 -3.68
C ILE A 50 -8.66 -5.73 -5.01
N TYR A 51 -8.51 -4.77 -5.90
CA TYR A 51 -7.61 -4.89 -7.03
C TYR A 51 -6.89 -3.57 -7.29
N PHE A 52 -5.68 -3.68 -7.78
CA PHE A 52 -4.86 -2.54 -8.16
C PHE A 52 -5.25 -2.11 -9.58
N CYS A 53 -5.74 -0.88 -9.75
CA CYS A 53 -6.42 -0.43 -10.96
C CYS A 53 -5.63 0.59 -11.80
N HIS A 54 -4.42 0.97 -11.39
CA HIS A 54 -3.54 1.87 -12.12
C HIS A 54 -2.51 1.11 -12.96
N GLU A 55 -2.04 1.69 -14.08
CA GLU A 55 -0.93 1.13 -14.87
C GLU A 55 0.33 0.91 -14.02
N GLU A 56 0.56 1.80 -13.03
CA GLU A 56 1.72 1.78 -12.15
C GLU A 56 1.73 0.61 -11.16
N ASN A 57 0.55 0.11 -10.76
CA ASN A 57 0.42 -0.88 -9.69
C ASN A 57 -0.32 -2.17 -10.10
N PHE A 58 -0.83 -2.26 -11.34
CA PHE A 58 -1.66 -3.37 -11.79
C PHE A 58 -0.98 -4.74 -11.63
N TYR A 59 0.35 -4.79 -11.74
CA TYR A 59 1.13 -6.02 -11.58
C TYR A 59 0.99 -6.67 -10.19
N HIS A 60 0.59 -5.92 -9.16
CA HIS A 60 0.32 -6.48 -7.83
C HIS A 60 -0.87 -7.46 -7.81
N ASN A 61 -1.74 -7.44 -8.83
CA ASN A 61 -2.85 -8.40 -8.92
C ASN A 61 -2.40 -9.82 -9.24
N ASP A 62 -1.15 -10.04 -9.63
CA ASP A 62 -0.64 -11.34 -10.08
C ASP A 62 -0.48 -12.40 -8.98
N CYS A 63 -0.48 -11.99 -7.71
CA CYS A 63 -0.22 -12.87 -6.58
C CYS A 63 -1.22 -12.71 -5.42
N ILE A 64 -2.29 -11.95 -5.58
CA ILE A 64 -3.36 -11.85 -4.56
C ILE A 64 -3.98 -13.23 -4.30
N ASN A 65 -4.34 -13.51 -3.05
CA ASN A 65 -5.07 -14.73 -2.71
C ASN A 65 -6.51 -14.61 -3.21
N LYS A 66 -6.88 -15.46 -4.20
CA LYS A 66 -8.26 -15.51 -4.67
C LYS A 66 -9.16 -16.16 -3.63
N ILE A 67 -10.40 -15.66 -3.49
CA ILE A 67 -11.33 -16.14 -2.46
C ILE A 67 -11.67 -17.62 -2.59
N SER A 68 -11.71 -18.16 -3.80
CA SER A 68 -11.89 -19.61 -4.05
C SER A 68 -10.79 -20.46 -3.42
N LEU A 69 -9.52 -20.01 -3.46
CA LEU A 69 -8.41 -20.64 -2.76
C LEU A 69 -8.56 -20.53 -1.25
N VAL A 70 -8.90 -19.33 -0.75
CA VAL A 70 -9.07 -19.04 0.68
C VAL A 70 -10.16 -19.91 1.28
N TYR A 71 -11.33 -19.99 0.64
CA TYR A 71 -12.44 -20.85 1.04
C TYR A 71 -12.00 -22.32 1.17
N LYS A 72 -11.35 -22.86 0.13
CA LYS A 72 -10.82 -24.24 0.15
C LYS A 72 -9.81 -24.44 1.28
N THR A 73 -8.95 -23.45 1.51
CA THR A 73 -7.92 -23.52 2.55
C THR A 73 -8.55 -23.59 3.96
N ILE A 74 -9.55 -22.75 4.25
CA ILE A 74 -10.26 -22.76 5.52
C ILE A 74 -10.98 -24.09 5.72
N LYS A 75 -11.75 -24.55 4.72
CA LYS A 75 -12.50 -25.82 4.80
C LYS A 75 -11.60 -27.04 4.96
N ASN A 76 -10.40 -27.05 4.39
CA ASN A 76 -9.48 -28.19 4.46
C ASN A 76 -8.58 -28.18 5.70
N LYS A 77 -8.29 -27.01 6.28
CA LYS A 77 -7.30 -26.87 7.36
C LYS A 77 -7.91 -26.51 8.71
N THR A 78 -9.19 -26.22 8.78
CA THR A 78 -9.87 -25.82 10.02
C THR A 78 -11.23 -26.49 10.15
N ASN A 79 -11.76 -26.50 11.37
CA ASN A 79 -13.14 -26.97 11.63
C ASN A 79 -14.18 -25.85 11.56
N ALA A 80 -13.78 -24.62 11.22
CA ALA A 80 -14.69 -23.49 11.14
C ALA A 80 -15.54 -23.52 9.87
N ASP A 81 -16.79 -23.07 9.98
CA ASP A 81 -17.59 -22.74 8.80
C ASP A 81 -17.00 -21.49 8.11
N CYS A 82 -17.09 -21.47 6.78
CA CYS A 82 -16.59 -20.34 6.01
C CYS A 82 -17.73 -19.76 5.14
N ASN A 83 -18.13 -18.53 5.44
CA ASN A 83 -19.16 -17.81 4.69
C ASN A 83 -18.51 -16.71 3.84
N VAL A 84 -18.59 -16.87 2.53
CA VAL A 84 -18.10 -15.88 1.55
C VAL A 84 -19.28 -15.06 1.07
N LEU A 85 -19.34 -13.79 1.47
CA LEU A 85 -20.38 -12.85 1.07
C LEU A 85 -19.91 -12.00 -0.11
N TYR A 86 -20.76 -11.82 -1.11
CA TYR A 86 -20.54 -10.92 -2.24
C TYR A 86 -21.31 -9.61 -2.00
N PRO A 87 -20.91 -8.46 -2.54
CA PRO A 87 -21.63 -7.20 -2.37
C PRO A 87 -23.14 -7.35 -2.67
N GLY A 88 -23.98 -6.99 -1.68
CA GLY A 88 -25.43 -7.17 -1.70
C GLY A 88 -25.93 -8.47 -1.06
N ASP A 89 -25.05 -9.42 -0.73
CA ASP A 89 -25.46 -10.60 0.03
C ASP A 89 -25.71 -10.24 1.50
N THR A 90 -26.68 -10.91 2.11
CA THR A 90 -27.03 -10.85 3.53
C THR A 90 -26.90 -12.23 4.16
N TRP A 91 -26.52 -12.27 5.42
CA TRP A 91 -26.44 -13.49 6.22
C TRP A 91 -26.73 -13.17 7.69
N GLU A 92 -27.59 -13.95 8.33
CA GLU A 92 -27.88 -13.85 9.75
C GLU A 92 -27.07 -14.89 10.54
N ILE A 93 -26.63 -14.50 11.76
CA ILE A 93 -25.80 -15.36 12.60
C ILE A 93 -26.60 -16.62 12.98
N GLY A 94 -26.03 -17.78 12.66
CA GLY A 94 -26.63 -19.07 12.95
C GLY A 94 -27.32 -19.74 11.76
N GLU A 95 -27.54 -19.03 10.68
CA GLU A 95 -28.11 -19.60 9.46
C GLU A 95 -27.05 -20.35 8.63
N LEU A 96 -27.53 -21.36 7.87
CA LEU A 96 -26.70 -22.00 6.85
C LEU A 96 -26.55 -21.09 5.64
N TYR A 97 -25.31 -20.91 5.18
CA TYR A 97 -25.03 -20.05 4.03
C TYR A 97 -24.28 -20.81 2.91
N ASN A 98 -24.79 -20.70 1.69
CA ASN A 98 -24.16 -21.30 0.52
C ASN A 98 -23.27 -20.29 -0.22
N SER A 99 -21.97 -20.35 0.00
CA SER A 99 -20.98 -19.47 -0.58
C SER A 99 -20.71 -19.67 -2.08
N ALA A 100 -21.25 -20.71 -2.72
CA ALA A 100 -20.87 -21.09 -4.08
C ALA A 100 -21.16 -19.99 -5.12
N LYS A 101 -22.31 -19.31 -5.01
CA LYS A 101 -22.69 -18.20 -5.90
C LYS A 101 -21.75 -17.01 -5.73
N SER A 102 -21.45 -16.64 -4.49
CA SER A 102 -20.61 -15.50 -4.12
C SER A 102 -19.16 -15.72 -4.60
N ILE A 103 -18.61 -16.92 -4.38
CA ILE A 103 -17.29 -17.31 -4.90
C ILE A 103 -17.26 -17.23 -6.43
N LYS A 104 -18.26 -17.76 -7.12
CA LYS A 104 -18.34 -17.68 -8.58
C LYS A 104 -18.37 -16.23 -9.11
N ASN A 105 -19.05 -15.32 -8.39
CA ASN A 105 -19.08 -13.90 -8.75
C ASN A 105 -17.70 -13.26 -8.60
N TYR A 106 -17.01 -13.50 -7.49
CA TYR A 106 -15.63 -13.02 -7.30
C TYR A 106 -14.67 -13.58 -8.35
N ASP A 107 -14.75 -14.88 -8.68
CA ASP A 107 -13.88 -15.48 -9.70
C ASP A 107 -14.11 -14.80 -11.07
N LYS A 108 -15.36 -14.49 -11.44
CA LYS A 108 -15.67 -13.71 -12.65
C LYS A 108 -15.08 -12.30 -12.60
N ASP A 109 -15.14 -11.63 -11.45
CA ASP A 109 -14.53 -10.31 -11.29
C ASP A 109 -13.02 -10.37 -11.50
N TYR A 110 -12.33 -11.32 -10.87
CA TYR A 110 -10.88 -11.52 -11.06
C TYR A 110 -10.52 -11.82 -12.52
N ASP A 111 -11.28 -12.68 -13.20
CA ASP A 111 -11.05 -13.02 -14.61
C ASP A 111 -11.30 -11.82 -15.55
N SER A 112 -12.13 -10.86 -15.13
CA SER A 112 -12.39 -9.63 -15.88
C SER A 112 -11.31 -8.56 -15.72
N LEU A 113 -10.41 -8.65 -14.73
CA LEU A 113 -9.44 -7.58 -14.40
C LEU A 113 -8.56 -7.19 -15.59
N THR A 114 -8.10 -8.15 -16.39
CA THR A 114 -7.25 -7.90 -17.55
C THR A 114 -7.95 -7.16 -18.68
N LYS A 115 -9.29 -7.15 -18.68
CA LYS A 115 -10.13 -6.46 -19.68
C LYS A 115 -10.52 -5.04 -19.27
N ARG A 116 -10.22 -4.65 -18.02
CA ARG A 116 -10.57 -3.33 -17.50
C ARG A 116 -9.60 -2.26 -18.00
N ILE A 117 -10.13 -1.08 -18.27
CA ILE A 117 -9.32 0.09 -18.61
C ILE A 117 -8.58 0.55 -17.37
N LEU A 118 -7.25 0.55 -17.43
CA LEU A 118 -6.42 0.99 -16.30
C LEU A 118 -6.42 2.52 -16.20
N LYS A 119 -6.41 2.99 -14.98
CA LYS A 119 -6.21 4.41 -14.69
C LYS A 119 -4.78 4.81 -14.99
N LYS A 120 -4.60 6.02 -15.54
CA LYS A 120 -3.30 6.64 -15.82
C LYS A 120 -3.08 7.82 -14.90
N SER A 121 -1.85 8.01 -14.48
CA SER A 121 -1.47 9.18 -13.69
C SER A 121 -1.49 10.44 -14.53
N LYS A 122 -1.94 11.54 -13.94
CA LYS A 122 -1.84 12.86 -14.55
C LYS A 122 -0.44 13.41 -14.34
N LYS A 123 0.15 13.97 -15.38
CA LYS A 123 1.45 14.66 -15.28
C LYS A 123 1.26 16.02 -14.62
N ILE A 124 1.83 16.20 -13.44
CA ILE A 124 1.74 17.43 -12.65
C ILE A 124 2.96 18.31 -12.93
N PRO A 125 2.78 19.61 -13.21
CA PRO A 125 3.90 20.53 -13.42
C PRO A 125 4.86 20.58 -12.21
N ILE A 126 6.16 20.68 -12.47
CA ILE A 126 7.21 20.66 -11.43
C ILE A 126 7.05 21.81 -10.43
N ASN A 127 6.66 23.00 -10.89
CA ASN A 127 6.42 24.15 -9.99
C ASN A 127 5.29 23.89 -9.00
N VAL A 128 4.26 23.13 -9.36
CA VAL A 128 3.18 22.72 -8.44
C VAL A 128 3.72 21.77 -7.37
N LEU A 129 4.58 20.81 -7.74
CA LEU A 129 5.25 19.91 -6.79
C LEU A 129 6.12 20.69 -5.82
N ILE A 130 6.93 21.63 -6.31
CA ILE A 130 7.81 22.47 -5.46
C ILE A 130 6.97 23.26 -4.45
N ASN A 131 5.88 23.89 -4.89
CA ASN A 131 5.02 24.66 -4.00
C ASN A 131 4.36 23.78 -2.93
N SER A 132 3.84 22.60 -3.32
CA SER A 132 3.23 21.67 -2.37
C SER A 132 4.25 21.07 -1.39
N ALA A 133 5.46 20.75 -1.84
CA ALA A 133 6.55 20.30 -0.98
C ALA A 133 6.98 21.37 0.03
N ASN A 134 7.01 22.64 -0.37
CA ASN A 134 7.33 23.73 0.53
C ASN A 134 6.24 23.93 1.61
N LYS A 135 4.96 23.83 1.23
CA LYS A 135 3.84 23.85 2.17
C LYS A 135 3.97 22.68 3.15
N TYR A 136 4.13 21.46 2.64
CA TYR A 136 4.32 20.24 3.44
C TYR A 136 5.47 20.38 4.44
N LYS A 137 6.63 20.84 3.97
CA LYS A 137 7.81 21.11 4.81
C LYS A 137 7.49 22.12 5.94
N ASN A 138 6.75 23.19 5.63
CA ASN A 138 6.39 24.19 6.63
C ASN A 138 5.38 23.64 7.64
N ASP A 139 4.42 22.85 7.21
CA ASP A 139 3.46 22.18 8.08
C ASP A 139 4.14 21.15 8.99
N LEU A 140 5.10 20.38 8.47
CA LEU A 140 5.96 19.53 9.29
C LEU A 140 6.71 20.28 10.39
N LYS A 141 7.32 21.42 10.05
CA LYS A 141 8.05 22.25 11.03
C LYS A 141 7.14 22.85 12.11
N LYS A 142 5.89 23.16 11.77
CA LYS A 142 4.91 23.70 12.75
C LYS A 142 4.42 22.62 13.71
N ARG A 143 4.26 21.39 13.22
CA ARG A 143 3.68 20.28 13.99
C ARG A 143 4.71 19.49 14.80
N ASN A 144 5.97 19.52 14.43
CA ASN A 144 7.02 18.77 15.11
C ASN A 144 7.98 19.68 15.86
N TRP A 145 8.46 19.23 17.00
CA TRP A 145 9.54 19.90 17.71
C TRP A 145 10.81 19.91 16.85
N ILE A 146 11.30 21.11 16.54
CA ILE A 146 12.47 21.31 15.66
C ILE A 146 13.73 20.64 16.23
N PHE A 147 13.86 20.59 17.57
CA PHE A 147 15.06 20.06 18.23
C PHE A 147 15.28 18.57 17.99
N PRO A 148 14.28 17.66 18.20
CA PRO A 148 14.42 16.24 17.83
C PRO A 148 14.70 16.02 16.35
N LEU A 149 14.10 16.81 15.46
CA LEU A 149 14.37 16.70 14.01
C LEU A 149 15.83 17.05 13.67
N LYS A 150 16.42 18.04 14.34
CA LYS A 150 17.85 18.37 14.17
C LYS A 150 18.75 17.22 14.63
N ILE A 151 18.42 16.59 15.76
CA ILE A 151 19.14 15.43 16.29
C ILE A 151 19.06 14.25 15.31
N LEU A 152 17.85 13.90 14.85
CA LEU A 152 17.66 12.83 13.86
C LEU A 152 18.43 13.09 12.55
N LYS A 153 18.49 14.37 12.11
CA LYS A 153 19.29 14.77 10.95
C LYS A 153 20.78 14.57 11.19
N LEU A 154 21.28 14.92 12.38
CA LEU A 154 22.70 14.76 12.75
C LEU A 154 23.12 13.28 12.72
N PHE A 155 22.24 12.38 13.16
CA PHE A 155 22.47 10.92 13.12
C PHE A 155 22.17 10.29 11.74
N GLY A 156 21.90 11.08 10.69
CA GLY A 156 21.67 10.57 9.34
C GLY A 156 20.29 9.96 9.08
N TYR A 157 19.37 9.97 10.06
CA TYR A 157 18.02 9.43 9.89
C TYR A 157 17.12 10.28 8.96
N LEU A 158 17.44 11.57 8.75
CA LEU A 158 16.70 12.50 7.89
C LEU A 158 17.54 12.91 6.67
N ARG A 159 18.07 11.92 5.95
CA ARG A 159 18.75 12.20 4.68
C ARG A 159 17.74 12.66 3.61
N ALA A 160 18.25 13.37 2.60
CA ALA A 160 17.43 13.69 1.44
C ALA A 160 17.02 12.41 0.70
N THR A 161 15.74 12.35 0.30
CA THR A 161 15.19 11.26 -0.50
C THR A 161 15.44 11.54 -1.97
N LYS A 162 16.10 10.62 -2.66
CA LYS A 162 16.35 10.63 -4.09
C LYS A 162 15.13 10.08 -4.83
N ILE A 163 14.47 10.91 -5.62
CA ILE A 163 13.23 10.57 -6.29
C ILE A 163 13.42 10.62 -7.81
N TYR A 164 12.94 9.59 -8.52
CA TYR A 164 12.78 9.59 -9.96
C TYR A 164 11.32 9.74 -10.34
N LEU A 165 10.97 10.83 -11.03
CA LEU A 165 9.62 11.05 -11.58
C LEU A 165 9.48 10.33 -12.92
N THR A 166 8.69 9.27 -12.93
CA THR A 166 8.53 8.37 -14.09
C THR A 166 7.89 9.06 -15.29
N ASP A 167 6.96 9.97 -15.06
CA ASP A 167 6.22 10.73 -16.08
C ASP A 167 6.99 11.95 -16.60
N HIS A 168 7.93 12.50 -15.83
CA HIS A 168 8.82 13.58 -16.25
C HIS A 168 10.17 13.07 -16.79
N LYS A 169 10.54 11.80 -16.48
CA LYS A 169 11.86 11.25 -16.74
C LYS A 169 12.97 12.12 -16.12
N GLN A 170 12.74 12.60 -14.91
CA GLN A 170 13.59 13.55 -14.21
C GLN A 170 13.85 13.12 -12.77
N THR A 171 15.06 13.36 -12.28
CA THR A 171 15.45 13.11 -10.90
C THR A 171 15.32 14.37 -10.07
N LEU A 172 15.01 14.21 -8.79
CA LEU A 172 14.92 15.29 -7.83
C LEU A 172 15.27 14.80 -6.41
N LEU A 173 15.68 15.72 -5.57
CA LEU A 173 15.89 15.49 -4.15
C LEU A 173 14.76 16.15 -3.36
N PHE A 174 14.25 15.42 -2.36
CA PHE A 174 13.38 15.99 -1.35
C PHE A 174 14.06 15.95 0.01
N SER A 175 14.09 17.08 0.72
CA SER A 175 14.52 17.11 2.11
C SER A 175 13.64 18.02 2.96
N PHE A 176 13.53 17.70 4.26
CA PHE A 176 12.79 18.53 5.23
C PHE A 176 13.40 19.92 5.45
N SER A 177 14.67 20.12 5.12
CA SER A 177 15.34 21.42 5.26
C SER A 177 15.08 22.32 4.06
N SER A 178 15.24 21.82 2.85
CA SER A 178 15.20 22.60 1.60
C SER A 178 13.92 22.43 0.76
N GLY A 179 13.13 21.35 0.99
CA GLY A 179 12.02 20.98 0.12
C GLY A 179 12.50 20.20 -1.09
N ILE A 180 11.91 20.43 -2.26
CA ILE A 180 12.34 19.83 -3.54
C ILE A 180 13.43 20.68 -4.17
N SER A 181 14.48 20.01 -4.64
CA SER A 181 15.46 20.55 -5.60
C SER A 181 15.58 19.61 -6.80
N LEU A 182 15.73 20.18 -7.98
CA LEU A 182 16.10 19.42 -9.18
C LEU A 182 17.54 18.96 -9.02
N ASP A 183 17.79 17.73 -9.40
CA ASP A 183 19.13 17.13 -9.33
C ASP A 183 19.32 16.19 -10.51
N ASN A 184 20.56 15.90 -10.85
CA ASN A 184 20.91 15.03 -11.96
C ASN A 184 21.80 13.89 -11.47
N PHE A 185 21.20 12.84 -10.97
CA PHE A 185 21.88 11.61 -10.58
C PHE A 185 21.37 10.43 -11.42
N PRO A 186 22.11 9.31 -11.52
CA PRO A 186 21.67 8.11 -12.21
C PRO A 186 20.35 7.59 -11.62
N ILE A 187 19.44 7.10 -12.48
CA ILE A 187 18.15 6.55 -12.05
C ILE A 187 18.36 5.38 -11.07
N SER A 188 19.43 4.60 -11.23
CA SER A 188 19.82 3.52 -10.32
C SER A 188 20.03 3.97 -8.87
N ASP A 189 20.38 5.25 -8.68
CA ASP A 189 20.67 5.82 -7.37
C ASP A 189 19.45 6.40 -6.68
N SER A 190 18.30 6.39 -7.36
CA SER A 190 17.04 6.85 -6.77
C SER A 190 16.57 5.90 -5.68
N ASP A 191 16.04 6.43 -4.59
CA ASP A 191 15.41 5.64 -3.53
C ASP A 191 14.02 5.14 -3.96
N ILE A 192 13.27 6.00 -4.69
CA ILE A 192 11.88 5.74 -5.08
C ILE A 192 11.60 6.27 -6.49
N HIS A 193 10.82 5.51 -7.24
CA HIS A 193 10.32 5.85 -8.56
C HIS A 193 8.80 5.94 -8.51
N LEU A 194 8.21 7.09 -8.85
CA LEU A 194 6.76 7.29 -8.84
C LEU A 194 6.37 8.40 -9.82
N SER A 195 5.07 8.50 -10.12
CA SER A 195 4.53 9.61 -10.90
C SER A 195 4.47 10.90 -10.08
N SER A 196 4.47 12.03 -10.78
CA SER A 196 4.29 13.35 -10.17
C SER A 196 2.95 13.49 -9.44
N GLU A 197 1.88 12.85 -9.92
CA GLU A 197 0.58 12.80 -9.24
C GLU A 197 0.67 12.09 -7.89
N SER A 198 1.34 10.95 -7.83
CA SER A 198 1.54 10.19 -6.59
C SER A 198 2.37 10.98 -5.57
N LEU A 199 3.41 11.68 -6.04
CA LEU A 199 4.22 12.54 -5.19
C LEU A 199 3.44 13.75 -4.67
N LEU A 200 2.63 14.41 -5.53
CA LEU A 200 1.76 15.51 -5.11
C LEU A 200 0.78 15.06 -4.03
N TYR A 201 0.21 13.88 -4.17
CA TYR A 201 -0.68 13.32 -3.17
C TYR A 201 -0.01 13.19 -1.81
N CYS A 202 1.25 12.72 -1.76
CA CYS A 202 2.02 12.63 -0.52
C CYS A 202 2.20 13.97 0.18
N PHE A 203 2.35 15.06 -0.56
CA PHE A 203 2.53 16.40 0.02
C PHE A 203 1.23 17.09 0.43
N ASN A 204 0.12 16.75 -0.22
CA ASN A 204 -1.15 17.45 -0.01
C ASN A 204 -2.00 16.82 1.12
N TYR A 205 -1.74 15.58 1.49
CA TYR A 205 -2.57 14.87 2.46
C TYR A 205 -1.74 14.35 3.64
N LEU A 206 -2.28 14.46 4.84
CA LEU A 206 -1.63 14.04 6.09
C LEU A 206 -1.20 12.56 6.04
N TRP A 207 -2.06 11.69 5.53
CA TRP A 207 -1.80 10.26 5.35
C TRP A 207 -1.31 9.89 3.93
N GLY A 208 -0.86 10.88 3.15
CA GLY A 208 -0.51 10.70 1.76
C GLY A 208 0.55 9.61 1.52
N VAL A 209 1.58 9.57 2.36
CA VAL A 209 2.65 8.58 2.27
C VAL A 209 2.18 7.19 2.72
N GLY A 210 1.39 7.10 3.80
CA GLY A 210 0.77 5.84 4.21
C GLY A 210 -0.16 5.30 3.13
N THR A 211 -0.95 6.17 2.52
CA THR A 211 -1.80 5.81 1.38
C THR A 211 -0.98 5.37 0.16
N LEU A 212 0.19 6.00 -0.10
CA LEU A 212 1.09 5.56 -1.16
C LEU A 212 1.59 4.13 -0.93
N ALA A 213 1.96 3.78 0.29
CA ALA A 213 2.38 2.43 0.66
C ALA A 213 1.27 1.39 0.44
N ILE A 214 0.01 1.75 0.73
CA ILE A 214 -1.16 0.89 0.52
C ILE A 214 -1.50 0.77 -0.97
N ASN A 215 -1.58 1.87 -1.71
CA ASN A 215 -1.96 1.83 -3.12
C ASN A 215 -0.85 1.33 -4.04
N ALA A 216 0.39 1.22 -3.54
CA ALA A 216 1.53 0.65 -4.25
C ALA A 216 1.87 1.32 -5.60
N ARG A 217 1.61 2.64 -5.74
CA ARG A 217 1.88 3.39 -6.97
C ARG A 217 3.32 3.93 -7.02
N PHE A 218 4.27 3.07 -6.73
CA PHE A 218 5.70 3.39 -6.77
C PHE A 218 6.53 2.11 -6.94
N MET A 219 7.79 2.29 -7.28
CA MET A 219 8.84 1.26 -7.23
C MET A 219 10.02 1.76 -6.40
N THR A 220 10.87 0.86 -5.95
CA THR A 220 12.09 1.18 -5.20
C THR A 220 13.31 0.68 -5.95
N SER A 221 14.45 1.34 -5.79
CA SER A 221 15.70 0.88 -6.40
C SER A 221 16.34 -0.28 -5.66
N ASN A 222 16.04 -0.43 -4.38
CA ASN A 222 16.65 -1.42 -3.51
C ASN A 222 15.86 -2.73 -3.44
N ASN A 223 16.58 -3.84 -3.26
CA ASN A 223 16.11 -5.23 -3.29
C ASN A 223 15.02 -5.57 -2.26
N GLY A 224 13.82 -4.97 -2.40
CA GLY A 224 12.61 -5.51 -1.79
C GLY A 224 12.29 -5.11 -0.35
N SER A 225 13.04 -4.23 0.28
CA SER A 225 12.60 -3.56 1.52
C SER A 225 11.90 -2.24 1.18
N LEU A 226 10.79 -1.94 1.86
CA LEU A 226 10.25 -0.59 1.90
C LEU A 226 11.42 0.32 2.36
N PRO A 227 11.91 1.23 1.50
CA PRO A 227 13.06 2.00 1.91
C PRO A 227 12.66 2.92 3.06
N LEU A 228 13.59 3.12 3.98
CA LEU A 228 13.51 4.11 5.05
C LEU A 228 13.08 5.50 4.50
N SER A 229 13.38 5.77 3.23
CA SER A 229 12.98 6.95 2.47
C SER A 229 11.46 7.16 2.34
N ILE A 230 10.64 6.10 2.33
CA ILE A 230 9.18 6.26 2.36
C ILE A 230 8.74 6.71 3.75
N TYR A 231 9.31 6.15 4.81
CA TYR A 231 9.06 6.64 6.17
C TYR A 231 9.58 8.07 6.36
N GLN A 232 10.64 8.44 5.67
CA GLN A 232 11.19 9.81 5.69
C GLN A 232 10.27 10.83 4.99
N LEU A 233 9.51 10.42 3.97
CA LEU A 233 8.45 11.23 3.38
C LEU A 233 7.25 11.39 4.33
N GLY A 234 7.10 10.49 5.32
CA GLY A 234 5.91 10.36 6.15
C GLY A 234 6.08 10.68 7.63
N LEU A 235 7.06 11.52 8.01
CA LEU A 235 7.29 11.91 9.41
C LEU A 235 6.07 12.54 10.12
N LEU A 236 5.03 12.90 9.38
CA LEU A 236 3.74 13.35 9.95
C LEU A 236 2.97 12.26 10.71
N ILE A 237 3.36 10.99 10.57
CA ILE A 237 2.65 9.86 11.20
C ILE A 237 2.79 9.89 12.74
N PHE A 238 3.83 10.50 13.27
CA PHE A 238 4.05 10.55 14.73
C PHE A 238 3.12 11.48 15.49
N GLU A 239 2.42 12.41 14.82
CA GLU A 239 1.55 13.36 15.50
C GLU A 239 0.11 12.91 15.71
N SER A 240 -0.41 12.00 14.90
CA SER A 240 -1.80 11.57 15.07
C SER A 240 -2.02 10.72 16.33
N ILE A 241 -0.94 10.19 16.92
CA ILE A 241 -1.01 9.43 18.18
C ILE A 241 -1.02 10.38 19.40
N ALA A 242 -0.43 11.57 19.27
CA ALA A 242 -0.32 12.52 20.39
C ALA A 242 -1.47 13.55 20.48
N SER A 243 -2.34 13.63 19.47
CA SER A 243 -3.45 14.61 19.44
C SER A 243 -4.82 13.99 19.74
N GLU A 244 -4.89 12.69 20.06
CA GLU A 244 -6.11 12.00 20.52
C GLU A 244 -6.14 11.76 22.04
N GLU A 245 -5.23 12.36 22.81
CA GLU A 245 -5.32 12.53 24.26
C GLU A 245 -5.73 13.99 24.55
#